data_a1b7bc82b9d209a66dd5dc6bebd11842
#
_entry.id   a1b7bc82b9d209a66dd5dc6bebd11842
#
_cell.length_a   1.000
_cell.length_b   1.000
_cell.length_c   1.000
_cell.angle_alpha   90.00
_cell.angle_beta   90.00
_cell.angle_gamma   90.00
#
_symmetry.space_group_name_H-M   'P 1'
#
loop_
_entity.id
_entity.type
_entity.pdbx_description
1 polymer ?
#
loop_
_entity_poly.entity_id
_entity_poly.type
_entity_poly.pdbx_seq_one_letter_code
_entity_poly.pdbx_strand_id
1 'polypeptide(L)'
;DRLNLRLTYGINGNVSKESGPYLTVEDYGYNNWTGDFSNNIKSPPNPELRWEKTAVTNIGVDFSILNSRLNGTIDYYIRKSTDLLGNRDTDPTLGWSSLKVNYGSLNNKGIEVALGSINISKPNFEWRTNLNFSYNKNKITKMKHSGTTVFSYVQGVVHTKGRPMYSLFSYKDAGLNPENGAPLVYDKDGKKVSNVGSIDELKYSGTTRPPYTASLINRFRYKGLSLSFMFIYNGGHVLRDEISPYLTGSVTSNISKKAMNHWKKPGDEKIKGIAPAMNRNASYTLKQVWYALDTHVIKGDYIKLRDVTLTYDLPKEWIRKFSLENMSVNCQVSNLWRWVANDSDLDPEAYTTTGYGWGSRTLPVPTTCTLGVSVTF
;
A
#
# COMPACT_ATOMS: atom_id res chain seq x y z
N ASP A 1 -33.39 11.91 19.36
CA ASP A 1 -32.86 10.90 18.44
C ASP A 1 -33.12 11.33 17.00
N ARG A 2 -32.20 11.02 16.10
CA ARG A 2 -32.23 11.43 14.70
C ARG A 2 -31.79 10.28 13.81
N LEU A 3 -32.48 10.11 12.67
CA LEU A 3 -32.13 9.14 11.62
C LEU A 3 -32.30 9.82 10.26
N ASN A 4 -31.24 9.89 9.47
CA ASN A 4 -31.27 10.41 8.11
C ASN A 4 -30.76 9.36 7.14
N LEU A 5 -31.51 9.16 6.05
CA LEU A 5 -31.07 8.37 4.90
C LEU A 5 -30.57 9.32 3.80
N ARG A 6 -29.39 9.02 3.26
CA ARG A 6 -28.78 9.75 2.16
C ARG A 6 -28.62 8.82 0.95
N LEU A 7 -29.01 9.29 -0.21
CA LEU A 7 -28.73 8.66 -1.49
C LEU A 7 -28.12 9.71 -2.41
N THR A 8 -26.91 9.44 -2.90
CA THR A 8 -26.25 10.35 -3.83
C THR A 8 -25.74 9.61 -5.04
N TYR A 9 -25.83 10.28 -6.20
CA TYR A 9 -25.23 9.85 -7.45
C TYR A 9 -24.56 11.03 -8.11
N GLY A 10 -23.33 10.83 -8.58
CA GLY A 10 -22.58 11.86 -9.30
C GLY A 10 -21.58 11.28 -10.27
N ILE A 11 -21.20 12.06 -11.25
CA ILE A 11 -20.18 11.72 -12.24
C ILE A 11 -19.11 12.80 -12.21
N ASN A 12 -17.86 12.38 -12.01
CA ASN A 12 -16.68 13.24 -12.06
C ASN A 12 -15.85 12.89 -13.30
N GLY A 13 -15.36 13.91 -13.99
CA GLY A 13 -14.42 13.77 -15.10
C GLY A 13 -13.00 14.12 -14.66
N ASN A 14 -12.00 13.48 -15.26
CA ASN A 14 -10.59 13.82 -15.11
C ASN A 14 -9.91 13.76 -16.47
N VAL A 15 -8.96 14.67 -16.71
CA VAL A 15 -8.20 14.76 -17.96
C VAL A 15 -6.69 14.82 -17.63
N SER A 16 -5.89 14.17 -18.47
CA SER A 16 -4.45 14.31 -18.36
C SER A 16 -3.99 15.69 -18.83
N LYS A 17 -3.22 16.40 -18.01
CA LYS A 17 -2.59 17.67 -18.40
C LYS A 17 -1.40 17.47 -19.36
N GLU A 18 -0.85 16.27 -19.44
CA GLU A 18 0.38 15.95 -20.18
C GLU A 18 0.12 15.37 -21.59
N SER A 19 -1.11 15.07 -21.91
CA SER A 19 -1.47 14.47 -23.20
C SER A 19 -2.84 14.92 -23.66
N GLY A 20 -2.97 15.16 -24.95
CA GLY A 20 -4.18 15.60 -25.58
C GLY A 20 -4.35 14.98 -26.96
N PRO A 21 -5.35 15.46 -27.74
CA PRO A 21 -5.58 14.98 -29.09
C PRO A 21 -4.51 15.43 -30.09
N TYR A 22 -3.67 16.42 -29.71
CA TYR A 22 -2.67 17.02 -30.56
C TYR A 22 -1.28 16.48 -30.29
N LEU A 23 -0.42 16.55 -31.31
CA LEU A 23 1.00 16.32 -31.18
C LEU A 23 1.62 17.41 -30.31
N THR A 24 2.40 17.00 -29.30
CA THR A 24 3.19 17.91 -28.50
C THR A 24 4.68 17.64 -28.71
N VAL A 25 5.46 18.71 -28.76
CA VAL A 25 6.91 18.64 -28.85
C VAL A 25 7.55 19.22 -27.60
N GLU A 26 8.72 18.75 -27.29
CA GLU A 26 9.58 19.31 -26.25
C GLU A 26 10.95 19.62 -26.80
N ASP A 27 11.62 20.61 -26.20
CA ASP A 27 12.98 20.95 -26.53
C ASP A 27 13.90 19.79 -26.12
N TYR A 28 14.63 19.23 -27.07
CA TYR A 28 15.61 18.14 -26.86
C TYR A 28 17.02 18.66 -26.66
N GLY A 29 17.21 19.97 -26.80
CA GLY A 29 18.51 20.62 -26.69
C GLY A 29 19.31 20.65 -27.98
N TYR A 30 20.61 20.86 -27.86
CA TYR A 30 21.51 21.06 -28.99
C TYR A 30 21.89 19.71 -29.63
N ASN A 31 21.64 19.59 -30.92
CA ASN A 31 22.03 18.40 -31.68
C ASN A 31 23.48 18.54 -32.15
N ASN A 32 24.38 17.71 -31.65
CA ASN A 32 25.80 17.74 -31.95
C ASN A 32 26.15 17.44 -33.44
N TRP A 33 25.23 16.86 -34.20
CA TRP A 33 25.45 16.52 -35.61
C TRP A 33 25.07 17.66 -36.55
N THR A 34 23.96 18.35 -36.25
CA THR A 34 23.45 19.43 -37.11
C THR A 34 23.94 20.80 -36.67
N GLY A 35 24.36 20.94 -35.41
CA GLY A 35 24.74 22.23 -34.83
C GLY A 35 23.54 23.14 -34.50
N ASP A 36 22.32 22.61 -34.44
CA ASP A 36 21.08 23.36 -34.20
C ASP A 36 20.30 22.81 -33.02
N PHE A 37 19.36 23.61 -32.49
CA PHE A 37 18.38 23.13 -31.52
C PHE A 37 17.45 22.13 -32.18
N SER A 38 17.18 21.02 -31.48
CA SER A 38 16.29 19.97 -31.94
C SER A 38 15.11 19.81 -31.00
N ASN A 39 13.97 19.45 -31.57
CA ASN A 39 12.76 19.13 -30.83
C ASN A 39 12.46 17.63 -30.92
N ASN A 40 12.01 17.06 -29.82
CA ASN A 40 11.53 15.68 -29.77
C ASN A 40 9.99 15.67 -29.66
N ILE A 41 9.37 14.64 -30.22
CA ILE A 41 7.95 14.41 -30.00
C ILE A 41 7.74 13.91 -28.57
N LYS A 42 7.11 14.73 -27.73
CA LYS A 42 6.78 14.38 -26.36
C LYS A 42 5.57 13.47 -26.28
N SER A 43 4.52 13.78 -27.06
CA SER A 43 3.30 12.99 -27.13
C SER A 43 2.80 12.95 -28.55
N PRO A 44 2.61 11.75 -29.13
CA PRO A 44 1.94 11.61 -30.41
C PRO A 44 0.47 12.03 -30.30
N PRO A 45 -0.18 12.43 -31.41
CA PRO A 45 -1.59 12.82 -31.42
C PRO A 45 -2.49 11.60 -31.16
N ASN A 46 -3.51 11.75 -30.33
CA ASN A 46 -4.57 10.77 -30.16
C ASN A 46 -5.97 11.44 -30.14
N PRO A 47 -6.61 11.61 -31.29
CA PRO A 47 -7.93 12.22 -31.38
C PRO A 47 -9.06 11.42 -30.68
N GLU A 48 -8.82 10.12 -30.43
CA GLU A 48 -9.77 9.25 -29.73
C GLU A 48 -9.67 9.34 -28.20
N LEU A 49 -8.73 10.12 -27.68
CA LEU A 49 -8.53 10.26 -26.25
C LEU A 49 -9.73 10.93 -25.59
N ARG A 50 -10.31 10.25 -24.61
CA ARG A 50 -11.47 10.73 -23.85
C ARG A 50 -11.10 10.96 -22.40
N TRP A 51 -11.90 11.78 -21.73
CA TRP A 51 -11.79 11.99 -20.28
C TRP A 51 -12.08 10.70 -19.52
N GLU A 52 -11.32 10.49 -18.47
CA GLU A 52 -11.66 9.49 -17.46
C GLU A 52 -12.97 9.90 -16.79
N LYS A 53 -13.86 8.94 -16.56
CA LYS A 53 -15.15 9.17 -15.90
C LYS A 53 -15.25 8.29 -14.66
N THR A 54 -15.67 8.87 -13.55
CA THR A 54 -15.95 8.12 -12.33
C THR A 54 -17.39 8.41 -11.89
N ALA A 55 -18.25 7.42 -12.04
CA ALA A 55 -19.60 7.43 -11.50
C ALA A 55 -19.56 6.90 -10.06
N VAL A 56 -20.10 7.68 -9.13
CA VAL A 56 -20.16 7.35 -7.71
C VAL A 56 -21.63 7.26 -7.30
N THR A 57 -22.01 6.11 -6.75
CA THR A 57 -23.29 5.92 -6.05
C THR A 57 -22.96 5.71 -4.59
N ASN A 58 -23.59 6.46 -3.69
CA ASN A 58 -23.45 6.31 -2.25
C ASN A 58 -24.83 6.23 -1.59
N ILE A 59 -24.98 5.27 -0.67
CA ILE A 59 -26.15 5.12 0.20
C ILE A 59 -25.61 5.23 1.63
N GLY A 60 -26.05 6.24 2.36
CA GLY A 60 -25.59 6.54 3.70
C GLY A 60 -26.73 6.64 4.71
N VAL A 61 -26.43 6.26 5.93
CA VAL A 61 -27.33 6.41 7.08
C VAL A 61 -26.58 7.19 8.16
N ASP A 62 -27.13 8.36 8.54
CA ASP A 62 -26.66 9.12 9.68
C ASP A 62 -27.65 8.93 10.84
N PHE A 63 -27.14 8.62 12.00
CA PHE A 63 -27.98 8.42 13.18
C PHE A 63 -27.39 9.04 14.44
N SER A 64 -28.30 9.42 15.32
CA SER A 64 -27.98 9.83 16.69
C SER A 64 -29.10 9.28 17.59
N ILE A 65 -28.76 8.38 18.49
CA ILE A 65 -29.68 7.64 19.33
C ILE A 65 -29.24 7.65 20.79
N LEU A 66 -30.10 7.17 21.69
CA LEU A 66 -29.85 7.15 23.14
C LEU A 66 -29.56 8.55 23.71
N ASN A 67 -30.37 9.54 23.35
CA ASN A 67 -30.18 10.95 23.72
C ASN A 67 -28.79 11.46 23.26
N SER A 68 -28.45 11.18 22.00
CA SER A 68 -27.17 11.54 21.36
C SER A 68 -25.93 10.91 22.01
N ARG A 69 -26.09 9.88 22.83
CA ARG A 69 -24.94 9.15 23.41
C ARG A 69 -24.26 8.22 22.40
N LEU A 70 -25.01 7.75 21.39
CA LEU A 70 -24.46 7.02 20.26
C LEU A 70 -24.83 7.73 18.97
N ASN A 71 -23.82 8.14 18.23
CA ASN A 71 -23.98 8.78 16.93
C ASN A 71 -23.04 8.12 15.91
N GLY A 72 -23.40 8.20 14.64
CA GLY A 72 -22.55 7.64 13.62
C GLY A 72 -23.10 7.79 12.22
N THR A 73 -22.26 7.36 11.29
CA THR A 73 -22.57 7.24 9.87
C THR A 73 -22.17 5.88 9.37
N ILE A 74 -22.99 5.32 8.48
CA ILE A 74 -22.70 4.09 7.74
C ILE A 74 -22.94 4.39 6.28
N ASP A 75 -21.90 4.30 5.46
CA ASP A 75 -21.97 4.55 4.03
C ASP A 75 -21.59 3.30 3.24
N TYR A 76 -22.41 2.96 2.25
CA TYR A 76 -22.08 1.98 1.23
C TYR A 76 -21.92 2.68 -0.09
N TYR A 77 -20.78 2.49 -0.76
CA TYR A 77 -20.50 3.13 -2.01
C TYR A 77 -20.12 2.15 -3.13
N ILE A 78 -20.43 2.57 -4.35
CA ILE A 78 -19.96 1.94 -5.59
C ILE A 78 -19.36 3.05 -6.45
N ARG A 79 -18.07 2.93 -6.79
CA ARG A 79 -17.35 3.82 -7.71
C ARG A 79 -16.97 3.03 -8.95
N LYS A 80 -17.51 3.46 -10.11
CA LYS A 80 -17.17 2.87 -11.40
C LYS A 80 -16.35 3.88 -12.19
N SER A 81 -15.05 3.62 -12.31
CA SER A 81 -14.14 4.41 -13.14
C SER A 81 -14.03 3.77 -14.51
N THR A 82 -14.29 4.52 -15.56
CA THR A 82 -14.25 4.09 -16.95
C THR A 82 -13.35 5.00 -17.75
N ASP A 83 -12.91 4.55 -18.91
CA ASP A 83 -12.01 5.28 -19.80
C ASP A 83 -10.71 5.73 -19.12
N LEU A 84 -10.23 4.96 -18.11
CA LEU A 84 -8.98 5.24 -17.41
C LEU A 84 -7.82 5.30 -18.40
N LEU A 85 -6.98 6.31 -18.23
CA LEU A 85 -5.84 6.55 -19.10
C LEU A 85 -4.66 5.65 -18.74
N GLY A 86 -3.99 5.15 -19.75
CA GLY A 86 -2.77 4.35 -19.61
C GLY A 86 -1.98 4.34 -20.90
N ASN A 87 -0.74 3.89 -20.82
CA ASN A 87 0.11 3.77 -22.01
C ASN A 87 -0.13 2.43 -22.68
N ARG A 88 -0.20 2.43 -23.99
CA ARG A 88 -0.21 1.26 -24.85
C ARG A 88 1.07 1.28 -25.68
N ASP A 89 1.79 0.16 -25.69
CA ASP A 89 2.94 -0.01 -26.56
C ASP A 89 2.49 0.09 -28.03
N THR A 90 3.30 0.79 -28.82
CA THR A 90 3.09 0.98 -30.25
C THR A 90 4.22 0.31 -31.02
N ASP A 91 4.02 0.12 -32.31
CA ASP A 91 5.09 -0.32 -33.18
C ASP A 91 6.18 0.79 -33.22
N PRO A 92 7.44 0.49 -32.90
CA PRO A 92 8.52 1.46 -32.91
C PRO A 92 8.75 2.14 -34.29
N THR A 93 8.32 1.51 -35.36
CA THR A 93 8.40 2.08 -36.73
C THR A 93 7.55 3.33 -36.91
N LEU A 94 6.59 3.57 -35.98
CA LEU A 94 5.79 4.79 -35.96
C LEU A 94 6.55 6.01 -35.39
N GLY A 95 7.79 5.83 -34.92
CA GLY A 95 8.62 6.88 -34.33
C GLY A 95 8.40 7.12 -32.83
N TRP A 96 7.53 6.33 -32.17
CA TRP A 96 7.32 6.36 -30.73
C TRP A 96 6.98 4.98 -30.18
N SER A 97 7.44 4.69 -28.98
CA SER A 97 7.29 3.36 -28.35
C SER A 97 5.95 3.20 -27.60
N SER A 98 5.27 4.28 -27.25
CA SER A 98 4.00 4.22 -26.51
C SER A 98 3.06 5.35 -26.86
N LEU A 99 1.77 5.06 -26.74
CA LEU A 99 0.67 6.02 -26.95
C LEU A 99 -0.26 6.00 -25.74
N LYS A 100 -0.62 7.18 -25.24
CA LYS A 100 -1.64 7.30 -24.19
C LYS A 100 -3.03 7.05 -24.77
N VAL A 101 -3.76 6.11 -24.16
CA VAL A 101 -5.09 5.68 -24.63
C VAL A 101 -6.05 5.50 -23.44
N ASN A 102 -7.35 5.44 -23.69
CA ASN A 102 -8.32 4.99 -22.71
C ASN A 102 -8.19 3.46 -22.55
N TYR A 103 -7.48 3.09 -21.51
CA TYR A 103 -6.88 1.76 -21.32
C TYR A 103 -7.82 0.77 -20.64
N GLY A 104 -8.56 1.22 -19.61
CA GLY A 104 -9.30 0.29 -18.78
C GLY A 104 -10.46 0.86 -17.98
N SER A 105 -11.04 0.00 -17.17
CA SER A 105 -12.11 0.35 -16.23
C SER A 105 -11.91 -0.37 -14.91
N LEU A 106 -12.30 0.29 -13.82
CA LEU A 106 -12.09 -0.15 -12.45
C LEU A 106 -13.38 0.02 -11.63
N ASN A 107 -13.67 -0.94 -10.78
CA ASN A 107 -14.73 -0.83 -9.77
C ASN A 107 -14.13 -0.85 -8.36
N ASN A 108 -14.57 0.10 -7.53
CA ASN A 108 -14.38 0.07 -6.10
C ASN A 108 -15.78 -0.03 -5.44
N LYS A 109 -15.91 -0.94 -4.49
CA LYS A 109 -17.11 -1.08 -3.66
C LYS A 109 -16.67 -1.17 -2.22
N GLY A 110 -17.35 -0.46 -1.33
CA GLY A 110 -16.91 -0.44 0.05
C GLY A 110 -17.99 -0.04 1.02
N ILE A 111 -17.68 -0.25 2.28
CA ILE A 111 -18.44 0.19 3.43
C ILE A 111 -17.53 1.06 4.28
N GLU A 112 -18.03 2.21 4.70
CA GLU A 112 -17.38 3.10 5.64
C GLU A 112 -18.30 3.29 6.83
N VAL A 113 -17.74 3.16 8.05
CA VAL A 113 -18.46 3.28 9.31
C VAL A 113 -17.71 4.25 10.21
N ALA A 114 -18.37 5.28 10.69
CA ALA A 114 -17.87 6.15 11.73
C ALA A 114 -18.87 6.15 12.90
N LEU A 115 -18.40 5.77 14.08
CA LEU A 115 -19.21 5.70 15.30
C LEU A 115 -18.56 6.54 16.41
N GLY A 116 -19.36 7.34 17.08
CA GLY A 116 -19.01 8.06 18.28
C GLY A 116 -19.93 7.67 19.42
N SER A 117 -19.37 7.35 20.58
CA SER A 117 -20.17 7.01 21.77
C SER A 117 -19.68 7.76 23.01
N ILE A 118 -20.63 8.19 23.83
CA ILE A 118 -20.43 8.67 25.19
C ILE A 118 -20.77 7.50 26.11
N ASN A 119 -19.75 6.73 26.50
CA ASN A 119 -19.94 5.51 27.29
C ASN A 119 -20.35 5.83 28.73
N ILE A 120 -19.64 6.78 29.32
CA ILE A 120 -19.92 7.29 30.67
C ILE A 120 -19.82 8.81 30.65
N SER A 121 -20.81 9.46 31.26
CA SER A 121 -20.79 10.92 31.50
C SER A 121 -21.31 11.17 32.91
N LYS A 122 -20.37 11.53 33.81
CA LYS A 122 -20.61 11.90 35.19
C LYS A 122 -19.89 13.21 35.48
N PRO A 123 -20.26 13.99 36.51
CA PRO A 123 -19.65 15.29 36.78
C PRO A 123 -18.12 15.29 36.83
N ASN A 124 -17.52 14.22 37.36
CA ASN A 124 -16.06 14.16 37.52
C ASN A 124 -15.41 13.11 36.59
N PHE A 125 -16.17 12.35 35.78
CA PHE A 125 -15.63 11.30 34.92
C PHE A 125 -16.41 11.20 33.61
N GLU A 126 -15.68 11.28 32.51
CA GLU A 126 -16.20 11.08 31.17
C GLU A 126 -15.37 10.04 30.41
N TRP A 127 -16.03 9.13 29.72
CA TRP A 127 -15.42 8.20 28.77
C TRP A 127 -16.13 8.27 27.43
N ARG A 128 -15.38 8.60 26.38
CA ARG A 128 -15.84 8.62 24.99
C ARG A 128 -15.01 7.69 24.13
N THR A 129 -15.67 7.07 23.15
CA THR A 129 -15.03 6.21 22.14
C THR A 129 -15.42 6.69 20.75
N ASN A 130 -14.44 6.79 19.84
CA ASN A 130 -14.68 6.96 18.40
C ASN A 130 -14.06 5.80 17.66
N LEU A 131 -14.85 5.19 16.76
CA LEU A 131 -14.45 4.10 15.88
C LEU A 131 -14.65 4.54 14.43
N ASN A 132 -13.62 4.43 13.60
CA ASN A 132 -13.74 4.49 12.15
C ASN A 132 -13.33 3.14 11.59
N PHE A 133 -14.09 2.66 10.61
CA PHE A 133 -13.81 1.43 9.89
C PHE A 133 -14.10 1.62 8.40
N SER A 134 -13.22 1.14 7.55
CA SER A 134 -13.42 1.13 6.10
C SER A 134 -13.04 -0.22 5.52
N TYR A 135 -13.89 -0.73 4.64
CA TYR A 135 -13.61 -1.86 3.78
C TYR A 135 -13.76 -1.45 2.32
N ASN A 136 -12.75 -1.69 1.50
CA ASN A 136 -12.77 -1.41 0.07
C ASN A 136 -12.37 -2.63 -0.76
N LYS A 137 -13.23 -3.04 -1.68
CA LYS A 137 -12.94 -4.07 -2.67
C LYS A 137 -12.72 -3.44 -4.05
N ASN A 138 -11.47 -3.49 -4.50
CA ASN A 138 -11.05 -3.01 -5.81
C ASN A 138 -11.05 -4.14 -6.84
N LYS A 139 -11.51 -3.88 -8.08
CA LYS A 139 -11.49 -4.86 -9.16
C LYS A 139 -11.38 -4.20 -10.52
N ILE A 140 -10.41 -4.61 -11.33
CA ILE A 140 -10.30 -4.24 -12.74
C ILE A 140 -11.38 -4.99 -13.52
N THR A 141 -12.26 -4.26 -14.21
CA THR A 141 -13.39 -4.83 -14.94
C THR A 141 -13.14 -4.89 -16.44
N LYS A 142 -12.35 -3.94 -16.96
CA LYS A 142 -11.98 -3.88 -18.38
C LYS A 142 -10.53 -3.44 -18.51
N MET A 143 -9.84 -4.01 -19.49
CA MET A 143 -8.47 -3.68 -19.81
C MET A 143 -8.22 -4.02 -21.29
N LYS A 144 -7.62 -3.10 -22.04
CA LYS A 144 -7.39 -3.27 -23.49
C LYS A 144 -6.12 -4.05 -23.79
N HIS A 145 -5.13 -3.95 -22.93
CA HIS A 145 -3.86 -4.66 -23.05
C HIS A 145 -3.48 -5.29 -21.72
N SER A 146 -2.84 -6.44 -21.79
CA SER A 146 -2.15 -7.10 -20.68
C SER A 146 -0.66 -7.10 -21.00
N GLY A 147 0.19 -7.07 -19.98
CA GLY A 147 1.62 -7.25 -20.16
C GLY A 147 1.93 -8.57 -20.83
N THR A 148 3.02 -8.60 -21.55
CA THR A 148 3.38 -9.72 -22.42
C THR A 148 4.32 -10.71 -21.76
N THR A 149 4.95 -10.35 -20.64
CA THR A 149 5.95 -11.20 -19.97
C THR A 149 5.51 -11.58 -18.56
N VAL A 150 5.82 -12.82 -18.17
CA VAL A 150 5.63 -13.32 -16.79
C VAL A 150 6.28 -12.39 -15.77
N PHE A 151 7.46 -11.90 -16.11
CA PHE A 151 8.23 -11.00 -15.25
C PHE A 151 7.50 -9.68 -14.95
N SER A 152 6.82 -9.08 -15.92
CA SER A 152 6.04 -7.84 -15.73
C SER A 152 4.92 -8.02 -14.70
N TYR A 153 4.33 -9.22 -14.60
CA TYR A 153 3.31 -9.54 -13.59
C TYR A 153 3.90 -9.70 -12.19
N VAL A 154 5.02 -10.40 -12.06
CA VAL A 154 5.66 -10.59 -10.74
C VAL A 154 6.27 -9.31 -10.20
N GLN A 155 6.66 -8.37 -11.06
CA GLN A 155 7.08 -7.02 -10.68
C GLN A 155 5.92 -6.11 -10.23
N GLY A 156 4.67 -6.50 -10.50
CA GLY A 156 3.50 -5.67 -10.20
C GLY A 156 3.32 -4.47 -11.13
N VAL A 157 4.02 -4.44 -12.27
CA VAL A 157 3.93 -3.36 -13.27
C VAL A 157 2.68 -3.52 -14.12
N VAL A 158 2.20 -4.76 -14.27
CA VAL A 158 1.08 -5.10 -15.15
C VAL A 158 -0.16 -5.46 -14.33
N HIS A 159 -1.26 -4.93 -14.77
CA HIS A 159 -2.57 -5.18 -14.16
C HIS A 159 -3.30 -6.35 -14.83
N THR A 160 -4.19 -7.00 -14.10
CA THR A 160 -4.94 -8.17 -14.58
C THR A 160 -6.44 -7.96 -14.42
N LYS A 161 -7.20 -8.17 -15.51
CA LYS A 161 -8.67 -8.16 -15.48
C LYS A 161 -9.20 -9.15 -14.44
N GLY A 162 -10.18 -8.74 -13.65
CA GLY A 162 -10.79 -9.57 -12.62
C GLY A 162 -10.06 -9.53 -11.28
N ARG A 163 -8.89 -8.92 -11.17
CA ARG A 163 -8.08 -8.77 -9.96
C ARG A 163 -8.04 -7.33 -9.47
N PRO A 164 -7.63 -7.07 -8.23
CA PRO A 164 -7.33 -5.72 -7.74
C PRO A 164 -6.20 -5.06 -8.54
N MET A 165 -6.19 -3.73 -8.58
CA MET A 165 -5.16 -2.95 -9.26
C MET A 165 -3.75 -3.24 -8.70
N TYR A 166 -3.64 -3.39 -7.40
CA TYR A 166 -2.37 -3.65 -6.70
C TYR A 166 -2.21 -5.14 -6.38
N SER A 167 -2.35 -6.00 -7.39
CA SER A 167 -2.20 -7.46 -7.27
C SER A 167 -0.73 -7.87 -7.19
N LEU A 168 -0.44 -8.80 -6.30
CA LEU A 168 0.85 -9.45 -6.19
C LEU A 168 0.77 -10.85 -6.78
N PHE A 169 1.61 -11.13 -7.77
CA PHE A 169 1.78 -12.45 -8.37
C PHE A 169 3.14 -13.03 -7.97
N SER A 170 3.22 -14.34 -7.84
CA SER A 170 4.42 -15.03 -7.40
C SER A 170 4.61 -16.31 -8.18
N TYR A 171 5.85 -16.76 -8.31
CA TYR A 171 6.16 -18.12 -8.74
C TYR A 171 5.80 -19.09 -7.62
N LYS A 172 5.32 -20.28 -7.98
CA LYS A 172 5.05 -21.37 -7.03
C LYS A 172 6.37 -22.05 -6.68
N ASP A 173 6.84 -21.92 -5.46
CA ASP A 173 8.10 -22.48 -4.99
C ASP A 173 8.12 -24.03 -5.09
N ALA A 174 9.14 -24.58 -5.73
CA ALA A 174 9.40 -26.02 -5.81
C ALA A 174 10.72 -26.44 -5.11
N GLY A 175 11.31 -25.50 -4.35
CA GLY A 175 12.57 -25.69 -3.63
C GLY A 175 13.79 -25.39 -4.48
N LEU A 176 14.94 -25.94 -4.07
CA LEU A 176 16.20 -25.81 -4.80
C LEU A 176 16.51 -27.11 -5.57
N ASN A 177 17.21 -26.98 -6.68
CA ASN A 177 17.73 -28.12 -7.45
C ASN A 177 18.79 -28.85 -6.63
N PRO A 178 18.64 -30.17 -6.37
CA PRO A 178 19.59 -30.94 -5.57
C PRO A 178 21.01 -31.03 -6.16
N GLU A 179 21.16 -30.82 -7.47
CA GLU A 179 22.44 -30.95 -8.17
C GLU A 179 23.28 -29.67 -8.12
N ASN A 180 22.60 -28.49 -8.13
CA ASN A 180 23.32 -27.21 -8.30
C ASN A 180 22.81 -26.08 -7.40
N GLY A 181 21.78 -26.34 -6.54
CA GLY A 181 21.25 -25.36 -5.62
C GLY A 181 20.51 -24.16 -6.26
N ALA A 182 20.15 -24.24 -7.53
CA ALA A 182 19.37 -23.20 -8.21
C ALA A 182 17.90 -23.27 -7.79
N PRO A 183 17.16 -22.13 -7.73
CA PRO A 183 15.73 -22.14 -7.42
C PRO A 183 14.93 -22.84 -8.52
N LEU A 184 13.94 -23.62 -8.11
CA LEU A 184 12.96 -24.29 -8.96
C LEU A 184 11.55 -23.81 -8.62
N VAL A 185 10.68 -23.83 -9.63
CA VAL A 185 9.26 -23.48 -9.52
C VAL A 185 8.39 -24.55 -10.16
N TYR A 186 7.13 -24.63 -9.75
CA TYR A 186 6.14 -25.48 -10.39
C TYR A 186 5.51 -24.80 -11.60
N ASP A 187 5.46 -25.51 -12.71
CA ASP A 187 4.65 -25.13 -13.87
C ASP A 187 3.16 -25.47 -13.65
N LYS A 188 2.34 -25.34 -14.70
CA LYS A 188 0.89 -25.65 -14.66
C LYS A 188 0.61 -27.14 -14.43
N ASP A 189 1.51 -28.03 -14.87
CA ASP A 189 1.36 -29.46 -14.79
C ASP A 189 2.00 -30.04 -13.51
N GLY A 190 2.49 -29.19 -12.61
CA GLY A 190 3.15 -29.56 -11.35
C GLY A 190 4.57 -30.07 -11.52
N LYS A 191 5.19 -29.91 -12.69
CA LYS A 191 6.57 -30.25 -12.95
C LYS A 191 7.51 -29.16 -12.43
N LYS A 192 8.66 -29.56 -11.89
CA LYS A 192 9.70 -28.64 -11.44
C LYS A 192 10.51 -28.13 -12.62
N VAL A 193 10.54 -26.81 -12.78
CA VAL A 193 11.24 -26.11 -13.87
C VAL A 193 12.02 -24.93 -13.32
N SER A 194 13.00 -24.42 -14.06
CA SER A 194 13.80 -23.26 -13.64
C SER A 194 13.08 -21.91 -13.83
N ASN A 195 12.06 -21.85 -14.68
CA ASN A 195 11.22 -20.70 -14.93
C ASN A 195 9.93 -21.14 -15.63
N VAL A 196 8.91 -20.28 -15.59
CA VAL A 196 7.62 -20.51 -16.28
C VAL A 196 7.45 -19.54 -17.45
N GLY A 197 6.69 -19.96 -18.44
CA GLY A 197 6.49 -19.20 -19.69
C GLY A 197 5.16 -18.44 -19.77
N SER A 198 4.19 -18.80 -18.90
CA SER A 198 2.84 -18.26 -18.94
C SER A 198 2.40 -17.68 -17.60
N ILE A 199 1.54 -16.66 -17.64
CA ILE A 199 0.95 -16.04 -16.45
C ILE A 199 0.01 -16.98 -15.69
N ASP A 200 -0.58 -17.98 -16.36
CA ASP A 200 -1.47 -18.96 -15.75
C ASP A 200 -0.72 -19.90 -14.79
N GLU A 201 0.60 -19.96 -14.91
CA GLU A 201 1.48 -20.72 -14.04
C GLU A 201 1.83 -19.96 -12.74
N LEU A 202 1.57 -18.64 -12.73
CA LEU A 202 1.77 -17.82 -11.53
C LEU A 202 0.65 -18.03 -10.50
N LYS A 203 1.01 -17.83 -9.25
CA LYS A 203 0.05 -17.76 -8.14
C LYS A 203 -0.34 -16.31 -7.87
N TYR A 204 -1.64 -16.04 -7.81
CA TYR A 204 -2.12 -14.79 -7.22
C TYR A 204 -1.95 -14.85 -5.69
N SER A 205 -1.05 -14.05 -5.14
CA SER A 205 -0.67 -14.08 -3.73
C SER A 205 -1.49 -13.10 -2.87
N GLY A 206 -2.18 -12.15 -3.48
CA GLY A 206 -3.00 -11.18 -2.77
C GLY A 206 -2.89 -9.77 -3.32
N THR A 207 -3.38 -8.81 -2.56
CA THR A 207 -3.23 -7.37 -2.85
C THR A 207 -2.19 -6.74 -1.92
N THR A 208 -1.42 -5.76 -2.42
CA THR A 208 -0.43 -5.03 -1.61
C THR A 208 -1.02 -3.82 -0.89
N ARG A 209 -2.31 -3.50 -1.14
CA ARG A 209 -3.01 -2.43 -0.45
C ARG A 209 -4.03 -3.01 0.52
N PRO A 210 -4.08 -2.53 1.78
CA PRO A 210 -5.00 -3.05 2.78
C PRO A 210 -6.45 -2.78 2.37
N PRO A 211 -7.29 -3.81 2.20
CA PRO A 211 -8.72 -3.64 1.98
C PRO A 211 -9.48 -3.25 3.26
N TYR A 212 -8.93 -3.55 4.44
CA TYR A 212 -9.51 -3.20 5.74
C TYR A 212 -8.64 -2.16 6.41
N THR A 213 -9.27 -1.08 6.86
CA THR A 213 -8.64 -0.06 7.71
C THR A 213 -9.56 0.29 8.86
N ALA A 214 -9.01 0.47 10.06
CA ALA A 214 -9.77 0.91 11.22
C ALA A 214 -8.95 1.83 12.11
N SER A 215 -9.64 2.70 12.85
CA SER A 215 -9.06 3.45 13.95
C SER A 215 -10.00 3.47 15.14
N LEU A 216 -9.45 3.30 16.33
CA LEU A 216 -10.16 3.34 17.59
C LEU A 216 -9.52 4.37 18.51
N ILE A 217 -10.26 5.40 18.84
CA ILE A 217 -9.83 6.45 19.79
C ILE A 217 -10.68 6.34 21.04
N ASN A 218 -10.02 6.23 22.21
CA ASN A 218 -10.66 6.34 23.51
C ASN A 218 -10.15 7.60 24.21
N ARG A 219 -11.07 8.31 24.83
CA ARG A 219 -10.79 9.47 25.68
C ARG A 219 -11.42 9.29 27.04
N PHE A 220 -10.60 9.44 28.07
CA PHE A 220 -11.01 9.41 29.47
C PHE A 220 -10.70 10.77 30.07
N ARG A 221 -11.64 11.34 30.77
CA ARG A 221 -11.47 12.56 31.53
C ARG A 221 -11.89 12.32 32.98
N TYR A 222 -10.99 12.60 33.89
CA TYR A 222 -11.26 12.56 35.33
C TYR A 222 -10.81 13.87 35.96
N LYS A 223 -11.76 14.68 36.39
CA LYS A 223 -11.51 16.07 36.90
C LYS A 223 -10.70 16.85 35.84
N GLY A 224 -9.50 17.34 36.21
CA GLY A 224 -8.59 18.05 35.30
C GLY A 224 -7.68 17.16 34.44
N LEU A 225 -7.68 15.83 34.67
CA LEU A 225 -6.81 14.89 33.94
C LEU A 225 -7.54 14.28 32.75
N SER A 226 -6.94 14.33 31.57
CA SER A 226 -7.47 13.73 30.34
C SER A 226 -6.44 12.79 29.72
N LEU A 227 -6.85 11.55 29.43
CA LEU A 227 -6.07 10.55 28.72
C LEU A 227 -6.75 10.22 27.41
N SER A 228 -6.03 10.31 26.30
CA SER A 228 -6.49 9.87 24.98
C SER A 228 -5.50 8.89 24.40
N PHE A 229 -5.97 7.82 23.74
CA PHE A 229 -5.12 6.95 22.96
C PHE A 229 -5.83 6.51 21.67
N MET A 230 -5.03 6.29 20.63
CA MET A 230 -5.49 5.92 19.30
C MET A 230 -4.78 4.66 18.81
N PHE A 231 -5.58 3.64 18.56
CA PHE A 231 -5.12 2.47 17.79
C PHE A 231 -5.52 2.60 16.33
N ILE A 232 -4.66 2.13 15.45
CA ILE A 232 -4.95 1.94 14.03
C ILE A 232 -4.74 0.48 13.65
N TYR A 233 -5.56 -0.01 12.73
CA TYR A 233 -5.47 -1.34 12.12
C TYR A 233 -5.50 -1.21 10.60
N ASN A 234 -4.62 -1.93 9.92
CA ASN A 234 -4.67 -2.15 8.49
C ASN A 234 -4.45 -3.63 8.21
N GLY A 235 -5.28 -4.22 7.36
CA GLY A 235 -5.21 -5.68 7.16
C GLY A 235 -5.80 -6.18 5.86
N GLY A 236 -5.60 -7.48 5.62
CA GLY A 236 -6.04 -8.19 4.43
C GLY A 236 -5.13 -8.00 3.22
N HIS A 237 -3.92 -7.50 3.41
CA HIS A 237 -2.93 -7.31 2.35
C HIS A 237 -1.67 -8.14 2.57
N VAL A 238 -0.87 -8.22 1.54
CA VAL A 238 0.37 -8.98 1.54
C VAL A 238 1.54 -8.13 1.06
N LEU A 239 2.74 -8.50 1.52
CA LEU A 239 3.99 -7.87 1.14
C LEU A 239 5.00 -8.97 0.77
N ARG A 240 6.06 -8.61 0.02
CA ARG A 240 7.23 -9.48 -0.10
C ARG A 240 8.15 -9.23 1.08
N ASP A 241 8.60 -10.30 1.71
CA ASP A 241 9.61 -10.22 2.78
C ASP A 241 10.94 -9.70 2.23
N GLU A 242 11.75 -9.18 3.13
CA GLU A 242 13.16 -8.95 2.89
C GLU A 242 13.88 -10.29 2.92
N ILE A 243 14.26 -10.78 1.74
CA ILE A 243 14.85 -12.10 1.56
C ILE A 243 16.37 -12.05 1.45
N SER A 244 16.98 -13.20 1.63
CA SER A 244 18.39 -13.38 1.33
C SER A 244 18.68 -13.08 -0.14
N PRO A 245 19.66 -12.24 -0.45
CA PRO A 245 20.03 -12.01 -1.84
C PRO A 245 20.55 -13.29 -2.49
N TYR A 246 20.30 -13.44 -3.79
CA TYR A 246 20.94 -14.46 -4.60
C TYR A 246 22.41 -14.10 -4.78
N LEU A 247 23.31 -14.80 -4.12
CA LEU A 247 24.73 -14.45 -4.11
C LEU A 247 25.40 -14.75 -5.46
N THR A 248 26.04 -13.74 -6.04
CA THR A 248 26.78 -13.86 -7.31
C THR A 248 28.30 -13.90 -7.12
N GLY A 249 28.76 -14.04 -5.89
CA GLY A 249 30.20 -14.10 -5.57
C GLY A 249 30.93 -12.77 -5.55
N SER A 250 30.31 -11.67 -6.00
CA SER A 250 30.82 -10.30 -5.87
C SER A 250 29.92 -9.55 -4.91
N VAL A 251 30.36 -9.34 -3.69
CA VAL A 251 29.63 -8.61 -2.66
C VAL A 251 30.38 -7.32 -2.39
N THR A 252 29.78 -6.20 -2.80
CA THR A 252 30.35 -4.86 -2.64
C THR A 252 29.66 -4.04 -1.55
N SER A 253 28.62 -4.63 -0.90
CA SER A 253 27.86 -3.98 0.15
C SER A 253 27.51 -4.97 1.27
N ASN A 254 27.03 -4.46 2.39
CA ASN A 254 26.51 -5.28 3.47
C ASN A 254 25.33 -6.12 2.97
N ILE A 255 25.34 -7.41 3.32
CA ILE A 255 24.28 -8.36 2.99
C ILE A 255 23.58 -8.86 4.25
N SER A 256 22.36 -9.33 4.10
CA SER A 256 21.60 -9.95 5.19
C SER A 256 22.33 -11.18 5.74
N LYS A 257 22.30 -11.39 7.05
CA LYS A 257 22.81 -12.61 7.72
C LYS A 257 22.13 -13.89 7.17
N LYS A 258 20.93 -13.80 6.63
CA LYS A 258 20.23 -14.91 5.97
C LYS A 258 21.06 -15.51 4.83
N ALA A 259 21.89 -14.71 4.14
CA ALA A 259 22.78 -15.18 3.08
C ALA A 259 23.88 -16.12 3.53
N MET A 260 24.21 -16.18 4.83
CA MET A 260 25.21 -17.12 5.35
C MET A 260 24.72 -18.58 5.26
N ASN A 261 23.41 -18.78 5.32
CA ASN A 261 22.77 -20.09 5.20
C ASN A 261 22.37 -20.33 3.72
N HIS A 262 23.32 -20.64 2.89
CA HIS A 262 23.12 -20.94 1.46
C HIS A 262 23.48 -22.38 1.14
N TRP A 263 22.89 -22.91 0.07
CA TRP A 263 23.16 -24.26 -0.42
C TRP A 263 24.65 -24.43 -0.83
N LYS A 264 25.29 -25.51 -0.39
CA LYS A 264 26.71 -25.81 -0.66
C LYS A 264 26.92 -27.18 -1.28
N LYS A 265 26.03 -28.13 -0.99
CA LYS A 265 26.15 -29.53 -1.45
C LYS A 265 24.77 -30.20 -1.55
N PRO A 266 24.63 -31.25 -2.36
CA PRO A 266 23.44 -32.09 -2.38
C PRO A 266 22.98 -32.50 -0.99
N GLY A 267 21.68 -32.37 -0.73
CA GLY A 267 21.05 -32.57 0.59
C GLY A 267 20.74 -31.30 1.35
N ASP A 268 21.45 -30.21 1.09
CA ASP A 268 21.21 -28.91 1.75
C ASP A 268 19.86 -28.31 1.35
N GLU A 269 19.31 -28.65 0.18
CA GLU A 269 17.99 -28.20 -0.30
C GLU A 269 16.84 -28.57 0.64
N LYS A 270 17.06 -29.53 1.55
CA LYS A 270 16.09 -29.96 2.58
C LYS A 270 16.07 -29.06 3.81
N ILE A 271 17.05 -28.17 3.95
CA ILE A 271 17.15 -27.25 5.09
C ILE A 271 16.14 -26.12 4.88
N LYS A 272 15.25 -25.93 5.86
CA LYS A 272 14.24 -24.87 5.81
C LYS A 272 14.90 -23.49 5.79
N GLY A 273 14.48 -22.65 4.80
CA GLY A 273 14.94 -21.28 4.67
C GLY A 273 16.36 -21.12 4.11
N ILE A 274 16.91 -22.20 3.52
CA ILE A 274 18.20 -22.14 2.84
C ILE A 274 18.12 -21.26 1.59
N ALA A 275 19.11 -20.39 1.41
CA ALA A 275 19.26 -19.58 0.21
C ALA A 275 19.87 -20.41 -0.94
N PRO A 276 19.68 -20.02 -2.21
CA PRO A 276 20.30 -20.67 -3.35
C PRO A 276 21.82 -20.73 -3.26
N ALA A 277 22.40 -21.65 -4.03
CA ALA A 277 23.84 -21.75 -4.21
C ALA A 277 24.45 -20.43 -4.71
N MET A 278 25.62 -20.10 -4.24
CA MET A 278 26.38 -18.98 -4.75
C MET A 278 26.79 -19.26 -6.22
N ASN A 279 26.39 -18.43 -7.15
CA ASN A 279 26.64 -18.63 -8.56
C ASN A 279 27.01 -17.32 -9.27
N ARG A 280 28.27 -17.16 -9.68
CA ARG A 280 28.76 -15.98 -10.40
C ARG A 280 28.05 -15.75 -11.74
N ASN A 281 27.63 -16.82 -12.39
CA ASN A 281 27.00 -16.82 -13.71
C ASN A 281 25.48 -16.97 -13.61
N ALA A 282 24.89 -16.75 -12.44
CA ALA A 282 23.43 -16.80 -12.27
C ALA A 282 22.78 -15.81 -13.24
N SER A 283 21.89 -16.34 -14.10
CA SER A 283 21.13 -15.52 -15.03
C SER A 283 20.25 -14.53 -14.26
N TYR A 284 19.94 -13.42 -14.89
CA TYR A 284 19.01 -12.43 -14.33
C TYR A 284 17.65 -13.08 -14.01
N THR A 285 17.18 -14.00 -14.86
CA THR A 285 15.93 -14.75 -14.69
C THR A 285 15.93 -15.58 -13.40
N LEU A 286 16.99 -16.30 -13.07
CA LEU A 286 17.08 -17.09 -11.84
C LEU A 286 17.01 -16.23 -10.59
N LYS A 287 17.65 -15.05 -10.62
CA LYS A 287 17.54 -14.07 -9.52
C LYS A 287 16.10 -13.60 -9.34
N GLN A 288 15.41 -13.29 -10.43
CA GLN A 288 14.03 -12.85 -10.42
C GLN A 288 13.08 -13.93 -9.90
N VAL A 289 13.27 -15.19 -10.33
CA VAL A 289 12.51 -16.34 -9.82
C VAL A 289 12.68 -16.44 -8.31
N TRP A 290 13.90 -16.41 -7.79
CA TRP A 290 14.16 -16.46 -6.35
C TRP A 290 13.44 -15.35 -5.58
N TYR A 291 13.59 -14.11 -6.04
CA TYR A 291 12.99 -12.95 -5.37
C TYR A 291 11.45 -12.98 -5.37
N ALA A 292 10.84 -13.62 -6.34
CA ALA A 292 9.41 -13.59 -6.56
C ALA A 292 8.67 -14.89 -6.18
N LEU A 293 9.28 -15.78 -5.39
CA LEU A 293 8.64 -16.98 -4.88
C LEU A 293 7.46 -16.65 -3.94
N ASP A 294 6.46 -17.53 -3.92
CA ASP A 294 5.28 -17.37 -3.05
C ASP A 294 5.60 -17.60 -1.57
N THR A 295 6.65 -18.35 -1.27
CA THR A 295 7.21 -18.54 0.08
C THR A 295 7.79 -17.26 0.69
N HIS A 296 8.09 -16.27 -0.14
CA HIS A 296 8.55 -14.95 0.29
C HIS A 296 7.42 -13.93 0.46
N VAL A 297 6.16 -14.36 0.35
CA VAL A 297 5.02 -13.47 0.57
C VAL A 297 4.55 -13.62 2.01
N ILE A 298 4.50 -12.50 2.71
CA ILE A 298 4.11 -12.39 4.11
C ILE A 298 2.83 -11.57 4.27
N LYS A 299 2.14 -11.76 5.40
CA LYS A 299 0.98 -10.95 5.78
C LYS A 299 1.42 -9.52 6.09
N GLY A 300 0.66 -8.56 5.58
CA GLY A 300 0.88 -7.14 5.84
C GLY A 300 0.01 -6.58 6.97
N ASP A 301 -0.76 -7.40 7.67
CA ASP A 301 -1.68 -6.95 8.71
C ASP A 301 -0.91 -6.40 9.91
N TYR A 302 -1.36 -5.27 10.46
CA TYR A 302 -0.74 -4.67 11.64
C TYR A 302 -1.72 -3.85 12.48
N ILE A 303 -1.37 -3.71 13.77
CA ILE A 303 -2.00 -2.78 14.71
C ILE A 303 -0.90 -1.89 15.28
N LYS A 304 -1.17 -0.59 15.38
CA LYS A 304 -0.26 0.36 16.05
C LYS A 304 -1.01 1.19 17.09
N LEU A 305 -0.37 1.39 18.24
CA LEU A 305 -0.72 2.45 19.17
C LEU A 305 -0.08 3.74 18.65
N ARG A 306 -0.88 4.49 17.88
CA ARG A 306 -0.43 5.63 17.10
C ARG A 306 -0.10 6.82 17.97
N ASP A 307 -0.99 7.13 18.91
CA ASP A 307 -0.84 8.26 19.82
C ASP A 307 -1.38 7.92 21.20
N VAL A 308 -0.67 8.39 22.22
CA VAL A 308 -1.12 8.46 23.60
C VAL A 308 -0.88 9.89 24.07
N THR A 309 -1.94 10.58 24.49
CA THR A 309 -1.86 11.96 24.98
C THR A 309 -2.43 12.02 26.38
N LEU A 310 -1.63 12.54 27.31
CA LEU A 310 -2.03 12.87 28.68
C LEU A 310 -2.03 14.37 28.81
N THR A 311 -3.17 14.95 29.20
CA THR A 311 -3.30 16.40 29.44
C THR A 311 -3.79 16.64 30.85
N TYR A 312 -3.22 17.62 31.53
CA TYR A 312 -3.64 18.07 32.84
C TYR A 312 -3.97 19.55 32.80
N ASP A 313 -5.25 19.87 33.03
CA ASP A 313 -5.75 21.21 33.20
C ASP A 313 -5.51 21.62 34.66
N LEU A 314 -4.71 22.64 34.90
CA LEU A 314 -4.37 23.08 36.23
C LEU A 314 -5.60 23.71 36.94
N PRO A 315 -5.77 23.46 38.24
CA PRO A 315 -6.86 24.06 39.01
C PRO A 315 -6.81 25.58 38.96
N LYS A 316 -7.99 26.22 38.79
CA LYS A 316 -8.09 27.66 38.71
C LYS A 316 -7.51 28.41 39.93
N GLU A 317 -7.54 27.79 41.10
CA GLU A 317 -6.98 28.30 42.34
C GLU A 317 -5.47 28.53 42.26
N TRP A 318 -4.77 27.69 41.50
CA TRP A 318 -3.31 27.78 41.34
C TRP A 318 -2.94 28.86 40.34
N ILE A 319 -3.66 28.94 39.20
CA ILE A 319 -3.32 29.79 38.07
C ILE A 319 -3.74 31.24 38.27
N ARG A 320 -4.80 31.53 39.07
CA ARG A 320 -5.25 32.89 39.40
C ARG A 320 -4.17 33.73 40.07
N LYS A 321 -3.24 33.11 40.83
CA LYS A 321 -2.11 33.81 41.44
C LYS A 321 -1.17 34.44 40.41
N PHE A 322 -1.21 33.96 39.17
CA PHE A 322 -0.40 34.44 38.05
C PHE A 322 -1.21 35.25 37.03
N SER A 323 -2.44 35.66 37.37
CA SER A 323 -3.36 36.38 36.47
C SER A 323 -3.66 35.62 35.17
N LEU A 324 -3.69 34.29 35.23
CA LEU A 324 -3.97 33.43 34.09
C LEU A 324 -5.42 32.93 34.12
N GLU A 325 -6.06 32.86 32.94
CA GLU A 325 -7.41 32.30 32.80
C GLU A 325 -7.40 30.78 32.75
N ASN A 326 -6.48 30.22 31.97
CA ASN A 326 -6.29 28.77 31.81
C ASN A 326 -4.82 28.41 31.65
N MET A 327 -4.43 27.26 32.20
CA MET A 327 -3.13 26.65 31.96
C MET A 327 -3.29 25.14 31.90
N SER A 328 -2.77 24.52 30.85
CA SER A 328 -2.70 23.07 30.72
C SER A 328 -1.30 22.59 30.32
N VAL A 329 -0.94 21.43 30.80
CA VAL A 329 0.29 20.71 30.42
C VAL A 329 -0.11 19.44 29.71
N ASN A 330 0.51 19.17 28.58
CA ASN A 330 0.28 17.92 27.85
C ASN A 330 1.58 17.19 27.56
N CYS A 331 1.48 15.87 27.53
CA CYS A 331 2.52 14.95 27.08
C CYS A 331 1.89 14.05 26.03
N GLN A 332 2.45 14.06 24.82
CA GLN A 332 2.06 13.18 23.72
C GLN A 332 3.20 12.26 23.37
N VAL A 333 2.90 10.95 23.29
CA VAL A 333 3.83 9.94 22.80
C VAL A 333 3.24 9.31 21.55
N SER A 334 3.92 9.44 20.42
CA SER A 334 3.50 8.86 19.13
C SER A 334 4.29 7.62 18.79
N ASN A 335 3.64 6.66 18.10
CA ASN A 335 4.22 5.38 17.66
C ASN A 335 4.81 4.54 18.80
N LEU A 336 4.10 4.47 19.92
CA LEU A 336 4.60 3.81 21.14
C LEU A 336 4.68 2.30 21.01
N TRP A 337 3.77 1.68 20.27
CA TRP A 337 3.70 0.22 20.17
C TRP A 337 3.14 -0.22 18.81
N ARG A 338 3.59 -1.40 18.36
CA ARG A 338 3.08 -2.06 17.16
C ARG A 338 2.96 -3.56 17.35
N TRP A 339 2.02 -4.15 16.63
CA TRP A 339 1.93 -5.57 16.36
C TRP A 339 1.85 -5.77 14.84
N VAL A 340 2.54 -6.77 14.32
CA VAL A 340 2.54 -7.18 12.92
C VAL A 340 2.24 -8.68 12.80
N ALA A 341 1.51 -9.09 11.76
CA ALA A 341 1.09 -10.48 11.55
C ALA A 341 2.12 -11.33 10.80
N ASN A 342 3.34 -10.83 10.61
CA ASN A 342 4.41 -11.56 9.93
C ASN A 342 5.52 -11.95 10.91
N ASP A 343 6.16 -13.11 10.66
CA ASP A 343 7.21 -13.65 11.50
C ASP A 343 8.57 -12.94 11.32
N SER A 344 8.68 -12.08 10.31
CA SER A 344 9.89 -11.30 10.01
C SER A 344 10.00 -10.00 10.80
N ASP A 345 8.99 -9.68 11.64
CA ASP A 345 8.86 -8.38 12.33
C ASP A 345 9.05 -7.17 11.36
N LEU A 346 8.60 -7.35 10.12
CA LEU A 346 8.65 -6.29 9.12
C LEU A 346 7.48 -5.34 9.34
N ASP A 347 7.79 -4.07 9.55
CA ASP A 347 6.78 -3.01 9.67
C ASP A 347 6.24 -2.64 8.28
N PRO A 348 4.95 -2.88 7.99
CA PRO A 348 4.38 -2.56 6.68
C PRO A 348 4.39 -1.06 6.31
N GLU A 349 4.47 -0.16 7.29
CA GLU A 349 4.62 1.28 7.05
C GLU A 349 6.07 1.69 6.77
N ALA A 350 7.04 0.88 7.22
CA ALA A 350 8.46 1.08 6.98
C ALA A 350 8.98 0.14 5.88
N TYR A 351 8.24 0.10 4.78
CA TYR A 351 8.47 -0.79 3.66
C TYR A 351 8.31 -0.05 2.34
N THR A 352 9.30 -0.19 1.46
CA THR A 352 9.20 0.32 0.09
C THR A 352 9.27 -0.84 -0.89
N THR A 353 8.52 -0.73 -1.97
CA THR A 353 8.72 -1.59 -3.14
C THR A 353 9.77 -0.93 -4.05
N THR A 354 10.82 -1.65 -4.38
CA THR A 354 11.73 -1.25 -5.44
C THR A 354 11.04 -1.40 -6.80
N GLY A 355 11.56 -0.75 -7.83
CA GLY A 355 11.01 -0.83 -9.19
C GLY A 355 10.96 -2.25 -9.79
N TYR A 356 11.45 -3.26 -9.07
CA TYR A 356 11.43 -4.67 -9.46
C TYR A 356 10.43 -5.51 -8.64
N GLY A 357 9.53 -4.89 -7.87
CA GLY A 357 8.45 -5.58 -7.17
C GLY A 357 8.84 -6.34 -5.90
N TRP A 358 10.10 -6.37 -5.51
CA TRP A 358 10.52 -6.82 -4.18
C TRP A 358 10.68 -5.63 -3.23
N GLY A 359 10.38 -5.90 -1.98
CA GLY A 359 10.39 -4.89 -0.96
C GLY A 359 11.74 -4.74 -0.26
N SER A 360 11.94 -3.56 0.25
CA SER A 360 13.07 -3.22 1.09
C SER A 360 12.57 -2.61 2.39
N ARG A 361 13.16 -3.00 3.50
CA ARG A 361 12.93 -2.41 4.80
C ARG A 361 13.49 -0.99 4.82
N THR A 362 12.70 -0.05 5.29
CA THR A 362 13.15 1.31 5.60
C THR A 362 13.21 1.50 7.10
N LEU A 363 13.72 2.64 7.55
CA LEU A 363 13.69 2.98 8.96
C LEU A 363 12.23 3.13 9.41
N PRO A 364 11.82 2.45 10.51
CA PRO A 364 10.48 2.61 11.07
C PRO A 364 10.26 4.04 11.54
N VAL A 365 9.00 4.46 11.53
CA VAL A 365 8.62 5.77 12.09
C VAL A 365 9.06 5.81 13.56
N PRO A 366 9.85 6.79 13.98
CA PRO A 366 10.39 6.84 15.34
C PRO A 366 9.27 7.07 16.37
N THR A 367 9.49 6.55 17.57
CA THR A 367 8.71 6.96 18.74
C THR A 367 9.12 8.37 19.12
N THR A 368 8.17 9.29 19.19
CA THR A 368 8.40 10.68 19.57
C THR A 368 7.64 11.02 20.83
N CYS A 369 8.27 11.81 21.71
CA CYS A 369 7.64 12.35 22.91
C CYS A 369 7.65 13.88 22.81
N THR A 370 6.49 14.47 22.93
CA THR A 370 6.30 15.93 22.88
C THR A 370 5.68 16.40 24.20
N LEU A 371 6.31 17.39 24.81
CA LEU A 371 5.78 18.09 25.98
C LEU A 371 5.30 19.46 25.54
N GLY A 372 4.09 19.84 25.95
CA GLY A 372 3.51 21.13 25.64
C GLY A 372 2.90 21.79 26.87
N VAL A 373 2.96 23.12 26.90
CA VAL A 373 2.27 23.96 27.88
C VAL A 373 1.43 24.95 27.10
N SER A 374 0.15 25.02 27.42
CA SER A 374 -0.79 26.02 26.89
C SER A 374 -1.21 26.98 28.00
N VAL A 375 -1.13 28.27 27.75
CA VAL A 375 -1.46 29.32 28.71
C VAL A 375 -2.40 30.32 28.04
N THR A 376 -3.49 30.68 28.74
CA THR A 376 -4.43 31.74 28.35
C THR A 376 -4.42 32.79 29.40
N PHE A 377 -4.25 34.03 28.95
CA PHE A 377 -4.19 35.22 29.80
C PHE A 377 -5.54 35.93 29.88
#